data_b642beec0d6897e171f93eb2ffc795b0
#
_entry.id   b642beec0d6897e171f93eb2ffc795b0
#
_cell.length_a   1.000
_cell.length_b   1.000
_cell.length_c   1.000
_cell.angle_alpha   90.00
_cell.angle_beta   90.00
_cell.angle_gamma   90.00
#
_symmetry.space_group_name_H-M   'P 1'
#
loop_
_entity.id
_entity.type
_entity.pdbx_description
1 polymer ?
#
loop_
_entity_poly.entity_id
_entity_poly.type
_entity_poly.pdbx_seq_one_letter_code
_entity_poly.pdbx_strand_id
1 'polypeptide(L)'
;MTKRLFLIPNYNHPDTIADVVRNCLPYGDDIVIVDDGSNAYTKEKIREAQDLSEHVHVITLAANSGKGGAVLAGFRWAIDQGYSHVFQLDADGQQDARAIPDFLKASDDNPRALICGYPVYDDSVPASRKWGRLITDFWVIINTVSLAYRDTLCGFRIYPMEAVARWLASSPRIGLRMDFDCDVLVQLYWSGVKPINLPVRIFYPADGISHFHAIENLYLSKMHARNFFGMLIRLPRLVARHFHADN
;
A
#
# COMPACT_ATOMS: atom_id res chain seq x y z
N MET A 1 7.21 5.10 -22.12
CA MET A 1 6.96 3.68 -21.81
C MET A 1 6.70 3.57 -20.32
N THR A 2 5.71 2.83 -19.91
CA THR A 2 5.42 2.56 -18.50
C THR A 2 6.50 1.63 -17.96
N LYS A 3 7.31 2.08 -17.01
CA LYS A 3 8.28 1.26 -16.28
C LYS A 3 7.70 0.98 -14.90
N ARG A 4 7.30 -0.26 -14.64
CA ARG A 4 6.65 -0.69 -13.40
C ARG A 4 7.60 -1.43 -12.49
N LEU A 5 7.26 -1.45 -11.21
CA LEU A 5 7.96 -2.17 -10.15
C LEU A 5 6.94 -2.80 -9.22
N PHE A 6 7.08 -4.07 -8.90
CA PHE A 6 6.42 -4.70 -7.77
C PHE A 6 7.20 -4.41 -6.49
N LEU A 7 6.54 -3.90 -5.47
CA LEU A 7 7.13 -3.58 -4.17
C LEU A 7 6.53 -4.45 -3.08
N ILE A 8 7.36 -5.26 -2.42
CA ILE A 8 6.96 -6.20 -1.39
C ILE A 8 7.69 -5.84 -0.08
N PRO A 9 7.05 -5.09 0.85
CA PRO A 9 7.60 -4.89 2.19
C PRO A 9 7.51 -6.20 2.96
N ASN A 10 8.62 -6.67 3.53
CA ASN A 10 8.69 -7.92 4.28
C ASN A 10 9.27 -7.68 5.68
N TYR A 11 8.57 -8.20 6.69
CA TYR A 11 9.08 -8.35 8.05
C TYR A 11 8.66 -9.68 8.63
N ASN A 12 9.60 -10.63 8.72
CA ASN A 12 9.38 -11.96 9.27
C ASN A 12 8.23 -12.75 8.63
N HIS A 13 8.11 -12.69 7.27
CA HIS A 13 7.26 -13.57 6.47
C HIS A 13 8.13 -14.48 5.59
N PRO A 14 8.81 -15.50 6.17
CA PRO A 14 9.72 -16.36 5.43
C PRO A 14 9.01 -17.34 4.49
N ASP A 15 7.84 -17.83 4.88
CA ASP A 15 7.20 -18.98 4.22
C ASP A 15 6.41 -18.58 2.96
N THR A 16 6.05 -17.32 2.83
CA THR A 16 5.21 -16.80 1.75
C THR A 16 5.96 -15.97 0.71
N ILE A 17 7.10 -15.41 1.06
CA ILE A 17 7.80 -14.44 0.21
C ILE A 17 8.16 -15.00 -1.19
N ALA A 18 8.62 -16.25 -1.28
CA ALA A 18 8.97 -16.86 -2.55
C ALA A 18 7.75 -17.05 -3.46
N ASP A 19 6.59 -17.38 -2.90
CA ASP A 19 5.36 -17.54 -3.66
C ASP A 19 4.79 -16.20 -4.12
N VAL A 20 4.88 -15.14 -3.28
CA VAL A 20 4.50 -13.78 -3.69
C VAL A 20 5.37 -13.31 -4.86
N VAL A 21 6.69 -13.56 -4.81
CA VAL A 21 7.59 -13.26 -5.92
C VAL A 21 7.22 -14.05 -7.18
N ARG A 22 7.01 -15.38 -7.08
CA ARG A 22 6.60 -16.21 -8.23
C ARG A 22 5.32 -15.72 -8.89
N ASN A 23 4.38 -15.21 -8.10
CA ASN A 23 3.12 -14.64 -8.61
C ASN A 23 3.33 -13.34 -9.40
N CYS A 24 4.41 -12.60 -9.15
CA CYS A 24 4.75 -11.35 -9.86
C CYS A 24 5.58 -11.58 -11.12
N LEU A 25 6.47 -12.59 -11.15
CA LEU A 25 7.38 -12.86 -12.27
C LEU A 25 6.73 -12.95 -13.67
N PRO A 26 5.52 -13.55 -13.85
CA PRO A 26 4.91 -13.68 -15.17
C PRO A 26 4.61 -12.35 -15.88
N TYR A 27 4.61 -11.24 -15.15
CA TYR A 27 4.29 -9.93 -15.73
C TYR A 27 5.51 -9.19 -16.30
N GLY A 28 6.73 -9.73 -16.10
CA GLY A 28 7.97 -9.22 -16.69
C GLY A 28 8.45 -7.87 -16.17
N ASP A 29 7.82 -7.37 -15.09
CA ASP A 29 8.25 -6.15 -14.39
C ASP A 29 9.30 -6.50 -13.31
N ASP A 30 10.13 -5.54 -12.93
CA ASP A 30 11.07 -5.71 -11.83
C ASP A 30 10.34 -5.85 -10.49
N ILE A 31 10.96 -6.54 -9.54
CA ILE A 31 10.43 -6.78 -8.19
C ILE A 31 11.44 -6.28 -7.17
N VAL A 32 11.02 -5.51 -6.18
CA VAL A 32 11.85 -5.16 -5.05
C VAL A 32 11.23 -5.68 -3.75
N ILE A 33 11.98 -6.48 -3.03
CA ILE A 33 11.69 -6.89 -1.67
C ILE A 33 12.37 -5.90 -0.73
N VAL A 34 11.61 -5.27 0.16
CA VAL A 34 12.19 -4.43 1.22
C VAL A 34 12.13 -5.20 2.54
N ASP A 35 13.28 -5.73 2.95
CA ASP A 35 13.45 -6.42 4.23
C ASP A 35 13.53 -5.39 5.35
N ASP A 36 12.50 -5.30 6.17
CA ASP A 36 12.37 -4.35 7.28
C ASP A 36 13.06 -4.86 8.56
N GLY A 37 14.30 -5.31 8.43
CA GLY A 37 15.08 -5.78 9.58
C GLY A 37 14.63 -7.15 10.11
N SER A 38 14.29 -8.08 9.23
CA SER A 38 13.87 -9.43 9.59
C SER A 38 14.99 -10.25 10.28
N ASN A 39 14.60 -11.36 10.90
CA ASN A 39 15.50 -12.34 11.48
C ASN A 39 16.33 -13.09 10.43
N ALA A 40 17.35 -13.84 10.87
CA ALA A 40 18.30 -14.53 9.99
C ALA A 40 17.61 -15.55 9.07
N TYR A 41 16.62 -16.30 9.56
CA TYR A 41 15.86 -17.27 8.79
C TYR A 41 15.07 -16.61 7.65
N THR A 42 14.37 -15.53 7.95
CA THR A 42 13.64 -14.77 6.92
C THR A 42 14.59 -14.18 5.88
N LYS A 43 15.76 -13.69 6.29
CA LYS A 43 16.78 -13.16 5.36
C LYS A 43 17.30 -14.23 4.40
N GLU A 44 17.43 -15.46 4.88
CA GLU A 44 17.78 -16.60 4.01
C GLU A 44 16.68 -16.85 2.96
N LYS A 45 15.41 -16.88 3.38
CA LYS A 45 14.27 -17.06 2.47
C LYS A 45 14.10 -15.90 1.47
N ILE A 46 14.45 -14.68 1.86
CA ILE A 46 14.49 -13.53 0.93
C ILE A 46 15.59 -13.72 -0.11
N ARG A 47 16.78 -14.24 0.25
CA ARG A 47 17.83 -14.57 -0.74
C ARG A 47 17.39 -15.66 -1.70
N GLU A 48 16.76 -16.75 -1.19
CA GLU A 48 16.18 -17.79 -2.05
C GLU A 48 15.14 -17.21 -3.03
N ALA A 49 14.32 -16.24 -2.59
CA ALA A 49 13.37 -15.55 -3.44
C ALA A 49 14.05 -14.62 -4.47
N GLN A 50 15.16 -13.98 -4.09
CA GLN A 50 15.99 -13.17 -5.01
C GLN A 50 16.60 -14.01 -6.12
N ASP A 51 17.04 -15.22 -5.82
CA ASP A 51 17.67 -16.14 -6.78
C ASP A 51 16.66 -16.68 -7.83
N LEU A 52 15.36 -16.41 -7.69
CA LEU A 52 14.34 -16.83 -8.66
C LEU A 52 14.46 -16.09 -10.00
N SER A 53 15.01 -14.87 -10.03
CA SER A 53 15.18 -14.09 -11.25
C SER A 53 16.15 -12.91 -11.03
N GLU A 54 16.87 -12.51 -12.07
CA GLU A 54 17.70 -11.29 -12.09
C GLU A 54 16.89 -9.99 -11.92
N HIS A 55 15.56 -10.06 -12.14
CA HIS A 55 14.64 -8.95 -11.95
C HIS A 55 14.20 -8.78 -10.49
N VAL A 56 14.67 -9.61 -9.57
CA VAL A 56 14.36 -9.51 -8.15
C VAL A 56 15.47 -8.80 -7.39
N HIS A 57 15.16 -7.64 -6.86
CA HIS A 57 16.06 -6.80 -6.08
C HIS A 57 15.71 -6.86 -4.60
N VAL A 58 16.68 -6.66 -3.72
CA VAL A 58 16.48 -6.65 -2.27
C VAL A 58 17.08 -5.38 -1.67
N ILE A 59 16.28 -4.70 -0.85
CA ILE A 59 16.73 -3.60 0.01
C ILE A 59 16.60 -4.08 1.45
N THR A 60 17.71 -4.09 2.20
CA THR A 60 17.70 -4.48 3.61
C THR A 60 17.84 -3.25 4.49
N LEU A 61 16.85 -3.01 5.36
CA LEU A 61 16.92 -1.95 6.35
C LEU A 61 17.69 -2.42 7.57
N ALA A 62 18.42 -1.51 8.22
CA ALA A 62 19.26 -1.83 9.37
C ALA A 62 18.45 -2.30 10.60
N ALA A 63 17.21 -1.84 10.73
CA ALA A 63 16.29 -2.19 11.81
C ALA A 63 14.85 -2.04 11.34
N ASN A 64 13.91 -2.69 12.07
CA ASN A 64 12.48 -2.56 11.80
C ASN A 64 12.03 -1.09 11.91
N SER A 65 11.59 -0.54 10.80
CA SER A 65 11.07 0.82 10.66
C SER A 65 9.54 0.86 10.52
N GLY A 66 8.92 -0.30 10.47
CA GLY A 66 7.50 -0.52 10.23
C GLY A 66 7.12 -0.55 8.75
N LYS A 67 5.93 -1.08 8.45
CA LYS A 67 5.43 -1.25 7.07
C LYS A 67 5.60 0.02 6.23
N GLY A 68 5.18 1.16 6.78
CA GLY A 68 5.31 2.46 6.10
C GLY A 68 6.76 2.86 5.83
N GLY A 69 7.67 2.58 6.77
CA GLY A 69 9.10 2.81 6.59
C GLY A 69 9.67 1.99 5.43
N ALA A 70 9.33 0.70 5.36
CA ALA A 70 9.72 -0.18 4.28
C ALA A 70 9.17 0.27 2.91
N VAL A 71 7.87 0.61 2.85
CA VAL A 71 7.25 1.11 1.60
C VAL A 71 7.90 2.41 1.15
N LEU A 72 8.18 3.35 2.07
CA LEU A 72 8.87 4.61 1.74
C LEU A 72 10.29 4.39 1.23
N ALA A 73 11.02 3.41 1.76
CA ALA A 73 12.34 3.03 1.24
C ALA A 73 12.23 2.52 -0.20
N GLY A 74 11.26 1.65 -0.48
CA GLY A 74 10.97 1.17 -1.82
C GLY A 74 10.54 2.29 -2.78
N PHE A 75 9.71 3.26 -2.34
CA PHE A 75 9.33 4.41 -3.16
C PHE A 75 10.52 5.28 -3.53
N ARG A 76 11.43 5.57 -2.59
CA ARG A 76 12.65 6.35 -2.87
C ARG A 76 13.52 5.63 -3.89
N TRP A 77 13.74 4.34 -3.68
CA TRP A 77 14.51 3.53 -4.63
C TRP A 77 13.85 3.52 -6.02
N ALA A 78 12.53 3.34 -6.10
CA ALA A 78 11.80 3.37 -7.36
C ALA A 78 11.93 4.71 -8.09
N ILE A 79 11.88 5.84 -7.36
CA ILE A 79 12.08 7.18 -7.92
C ILE A 79 13.51 7.31 -8.47
N ASP A 80 14.51 6.90 -7.70
CA ASP A 80 15.93 6.98 -8.09
C ASP A 80 16.23 6.11 -9.31
N GLN A 81 15.53 4.97 -9.48
CA GLN A 81 15.65 4.09 -10.63
C GLN A 81 14.73 4.47 -11.82
N GLY A 82 13.94 5.54 -11.68
CA GLY A 82 13.10 6.07 -12.74
C GLY A 82 11.86 5.25 -13.06
N TYR A 83 11.31 4.49 -12.09
CA TYR A 83 10.04 3.80 -12.26
C TYR A 83 8.88 4.78 -12.29
N SER A 84 7.95 4.56 -13.23
CA SER A 84 6.75 5.39 -13.39
C SER A 84 5.61 4.96 -12.46
N HIS A 85 5.54 3.67 -12.12
CA HIS A 85 4.51 3.10 -11.26
C HIS A 85 5.11 2.05 -10.31
N VAL A 86 4.58 2.00 -9.09
CA VAL A 86 4.90 0.99 -8.10
C VAL A 86 3.64 0.24 -7.71
N PHE A 87 3.66 -1.08 -7.87
CA PHE A 87 2.62 -1.98 -7.40
C PHE A 87 3.02 -2.59 -6.07
N GLN A 88 2.43 -2.10 -4.98
CA GLN A 88 2.62 -2.66 -3.65
C GLN A 88 1.79 -3.92 -3.47
N LEU A 89 2.42 -4.97 -2.93
CA LEU A 89 1.78 -6.21 -2.45
C LEU A 89 2.28 -6.53 -1.04
N ASP A 90 1.42 -7.16 -0.22
CA ASP A 90 1.84 -7.62 1.10
C ASP A 90 2.58 -8.96 1.01
N ALA A 91 3.60 -9.16 1.86
CA ALA A 91 4.44 -10.37 1.84
C ALA A 91 3.74 -11.60 2.45
N ASP A 92 2.56 -11.44 3.08
CA ASP A 92 1.84 -12.51 3.76
C ASP A 92 1.10 -13.50 2.83
N GLY A 93 1.07 -13.20 1.53
CA GLY A 93 0.44 -14.03 0.50
C GLY A 93 -1.09 -14.11 0.58
N GLN A 94 -1.74 -13.27 1.37
CA GLN A 94 -3.19 -13.30 1.54
C GLN A 94 -3.97 -12.72 0.35
N GLN A 95 -3.31 -11.93 -0.48
CA GLN A 95 -3.92 -11.24 -1.62
C GLN A 95 -3.93 -12.13 -2.86
N ASP A 96 -5.08 -12.27 -3.52
CA ASP A 96 -5.23 -13.08 -4.72
C ASP A 96 -4.49 -12.46 -5.91
N ALA A 97 -3.35 -13.04 -6.26
CA ALA A 97 -2.51 -12.57 -7.37
C ALA A 97 -3.23 -12.61 -8.74
N ARG A 98 -4.34 -13.35 -8.87
CA ARG A 98 -5.15 -13.36 -10.11
C ARG A 98 -5.78 -12.00 -10.41
N ALA A 99 -5.82 -11.10 -9.44
CA ALA A 99 -6.26 -9.71 -9.65
C ALA A 99 -5.20 -8.82 -10.32
N ILE A 100 -3.92 -9.23 -10.35
CA ILE A 100 -2.82 -8.41 -10.91
C ILE A 100 -3.13 -7.88 -12.33
N PRO A 101 -3.59 -8.70 -13.31
CA PRO A 101 -3.86 -8.20 -14.65
C PRO A 101 -4.88 -7.06 -14.71
N ASP A 102 -5.94 -7.13 -13.91
CA ASP A 102 -6.97 -6.08 -13.88
C ASP A 102 -6.41 -4.77 -13.32
N PHE A 103 -5.54 -4.85 -12.30
CA PHE A 103 -4.87 -3.69 -11.72
C PHE A 103 -3.89 -3.07 -12.71
N LEU A 104 -3.08 -3.87 -13.39
CA LEU A 104 -2.15 -3.39 -14.42
C LEU A 104 -2.90 -2.68 -15.55
N LYS A 105 -3.98 -3.30 -16.04
CA LYS A 105 -4.84 -2.69 -17.06
C LYS A 105 -5.43 -1.36 -16.59
N ALA A 106 -5.99 -1.30 -15.39
CA ALA A 106 -6.56 -0.06 -14.86
C ALA A 106 -5.51 1.05 -14.72
N SER A 107 -4.27 0.69 -14.35
CA SER A 107 -3.15 1.62 -14.27
C SER A 107 -2.72 2.13 -15.66
N ASP A 108 -2.69 1.26 -16.67
CA ASP A 108 -2.36 1.66 -18.04
C ASP A 108 -3.44 2.58 -18.64
N ASP A 109 -4.72 2.27 -18.40
CA ASP A 109 -5.86 3.10 -18.83
C ASP A 109 -5.90 4.46 -18.08
N ASN A 110 -5.34 4.52 -16.86
CA ASN A 110 -5.40 5.69 -15.97
C ASN A 110 -4.06 5.99 -15.30
N PRO A 111 -3.02 6.41 -16.04
CA PRO A 111 -1.64 6.44 -15.54
C PRO A 111 -1.37 7.48 -14.43
N ARG A 112 -2.31 8.37 -14.15
CA ARG A 112 -2.22 9.34 -13.05
C ARG A 112 -3.07 9.00 -11.84
N ALA A 113 -3.87 7.92 -11.92
CA ALA A 113 -4.72 7.47 -10.83
C ALA A 113 -3.96 6.56 -9.85
N LEU A 114 -4.40 6.55 -8.60
CA LEU A 114 -4.00 5.55 -7.62
C LEU A 114 -4.97 4.37 -7.72
N ILE A 115 -4.48 3.20 -8.11
CA ILE A 115 -5.32 2.00 -8.18
C ILE A 115 -5.33 1.35 -6.80
N CYS A 116 -6.51 1.22 -6.18
CA CYS A 116 -6.69 0.74 -4.82
C CYS A 116 -7.48 -0.57 -4.81
N GLY A 117 -6.93 -1.60 -4.18
CA GLY A 117 -7.66 -2.81 -3.86
C GLY A 117 -8.66 -2.58 -2.73
N TYR A 118 -9.85 -3.16 -2.86
CA TYR A 118 -10.75 -3.35 -1.72
C TYR A 118 -11.05 -4.84 -1.55
N PRO A 119 -11.05 -5.34 -0.28
CA PRO A 119 -11.17 -6.77 -0.04
C PRO A 119 -12.59 -7.27 -0.37
N VAL A 120 -12.63 -8.37 -1.11
CA VAL A 120 -13.83 -9.21 -1.21
C VAL A 120 -13.60 -10.40 -0.28
N TYR A 121 -14.38 -10.44 0.77
CA TYR A 121 -14.28 -11.46 1.80
C TYR A 121 -15.14 -12.67 1.47
N ASP A 122 -14.65 -13.83 1.85
CA ASP A 122 -15.49 -15.01 2.04
C ASP A 122 -16.13 -15.02 3.44
N ASP A 123 -16.87 -16.09 3.77
CA ASP A 123 -17.56 -16.21 5.05
C ASP A 123 -16.63 -16.48 6.25
N SER A 124 -15.33 -16.68 6.02
CA SER A 124 -14.34 -17.03 7.05
C SER A 124 -13.83 -15.83 7.86
N VAL A 125 -14.12 -14.59 7.44
CA VAL A 125 -13.55 -13.38 8.03
C VAL A 125 -14.20 -13.01 9.36
N PRO A 126 -13.42 -12.87 10.46
CA PRO A 126 -13.93 -12.47 11.76
C PRO A 126 -14.65 -11.09 11.73
N ALA A 127 -15.81 -10.99 12.38
CA ALA A 127 -16.59 -9.77 12.43
C ALA A 127 -15.81 -8.58 13.03
N SER A 128 -14.91 -8.81 13.99
CA SER A 128 -14.08 -7.79 14.61
C SER A 128 -13.17 -7.06 13.60
N ARG A 129 -12.64 -7.78 12.60
CA ARG A 129 -11.83 -7.17 11.53
C ARG A 129 -12.66 -6.27 10.62
N LYS A 130 -13.90 -6.67 10.31
CA LYS A 130 -14.83 -5.86 9.52
C LYS A 130 -15.16 -4.54 10.23
N TRP A 131 -15.44 -4.57 11.55
CA TRP A 131 -15.73 -3.37 12.34
C TRP A 131 -14.54 -2.41 12.45
N GLY A 132 -13.32 -2.93 12.68
CA GLY A 132 -12.12 -2.09 12.73
C GLY A 132 -11.87 -1.33 11.43
N ARG A 133 -12.11 -1.97 10.28
CA ARG A 133 -12.01 -1.31 8.96
C ARG A 133 -13.05 -0.21 8.79
N LEU A 134 -14.31 -0.47 9.14
CA LEU A 134 -15.38 0.53 9.01
C LEU A 134 -15.08 1.81 9.79
N ILE A 135 -14.51 1.71 11.00
CA ILE A 135 -14.11 2.88 11.78
C ILE A 135 -13.01 3.68 11.05
N THR A 136 -12.02 2.99 10.51
CA THR A 136 -10.93 3.62 9.77
C THR A 136 -11.43 4.27 8.48
N ASP A 137 -12.27 3.58 7.71
CA ASP A 137 -12.87 4.10 6.48
C ASP A 137 -13.74 5.32 6.75
N PHE A 138 -14.53 5.31 7.83
CA PHE A 138 -15.32 6.47 8.27
C PHE A 138 -14.42 7.70 8.53
N TRP A 139 -13.30 7.52 9.24
CA TRP A 139 -12.36 8.61 9.46
C TRP A 139 -11.69 9.09 8.18
N VAL A 140 -11.41 8.20 7.22
CA VAL A 140 -10.85 8.62 5.93
C VAL A 140 -11.87 9.41 5.12
N ILE A 141 -13.16 9.04 5.16
CA ILE A 141 -14.24 9.84 4.56
C ILE A 141 -14.23 11.28 5.12
N ILE A 142 -14.14 11.42 6.45
CA ILE A 142 -14.05 12.74 7.09
C ILE A 142 -12.78 13.47 6.63
N ASN A 143 -11.62 12.82 6.70
CA ASN A 143 -10.33 13.43 6.41
C ASN A 143 -10.16 13.83 4.94
N THR A 144 -10.86 13.17 4.02
CA THR A 144 -10.85 13.49 2.58
C THR A 144 -12.06 14.31 2.13
N VAL A 145 -13.09 14.40 2.97
CA VAL A 145 -14.42 14.96 2.61
C VAL A 145 -14.96 14.25 1.35
N SER A 146 -14.81 12.91 1.26
CA SER A 146 -15.09 12.17 0.03
C SER A 146 -15.37 10.70 0.30
N LEU A 147 -16.24 10.10 -0.54
CA LEU A 147 -16.52 8.67 -0.60
C LEU A 147 -15.67 7.94 -1.66
N ALA A 148 -14.55 8.55 -2.09
CA ALA A 148 -13.75 8.04 -3.20
C ALA A 148 -13.05 6.71 -2.92
N TYR A 149 -12.79 6.36 -1.66
CA TYR A 149 -12.17 5.09 -1.26
C TYR A 149 -13.21 4.10 -0.78
N ARG A 150 -13.08 2.84 -1.22
CA ARG A 150 -13.90 1.71 -0.73
C ARG A 150 -13.27 0.97 0.45
N ASP A 151 -11.94 0.99 0.53
CA ASP A 151 -11.15 0.42 1.63
C ASP A 151 -9.83 1.17 1.73
N THR A 152 -9.33 1.33 2.94
CA THR A 152 -8.15 2.12 3.21
C THR A 152 -7.02 1.35 3.87
N LEU A 153 -7.22 0.06 4.15
CA LEU A 153 -6.23 -0.82 4.79
C LEU A 153 -5.67 -1.91 3.87
N CYS A 154 -6.22 -2.09 2.67
CA CYS A 154 -5.70 -3.05 1.72
C CYS A 154 -4.41 -2.54 1.09
N GLY A 155 -3.31 -3.28 1.22
CA GLY A 155 -1.99 -2.94 0.68
C GLY A 155 -1.82 -3.26 -0.82
N PHE A 156 -2.83 -3.77 -1.51
CA PHE A 156 -2.78 -4.12 -2.92
C PHE A 156 -3.07 -2.89 -3.78
N ARG A 157 -2.02 -2.15 -4.18
CA ARG A 157 -2.15 -0.80 -4.78
C ARG A 157 -1.11 -0.51 -5.83
N ILE A 158 -1.50 0.23 -6.89
CA ILE A 158 -0.55 0.80 -7.84
C ILE A 158 -0.50 2.31 -7.65
N TYR A 159 0.70 2.81 -7.37
CA TYR A 159 0.98 4.22 -7.13
C TYR A 159 1.61 4.87 -8.36
N PRO A 160 1.10 6.04 -8.84
CA PRO A 160 1.76 6.84 -9.86
C PRO A 160 2.94 7.59 -9.24
N MET A 161 4.17 7.20 -9.60
CA MET A 161 5.39 7.66 -8.92
C MET A 161 5.69 9.13 -9.10
N GLU A 162 5.24 9.74 -10.19
CA GLU A 162 5.32 11.19 -10.35
C GLU A 162 4.57 11.95 -9.23
N ALA A 163 3.38 11.48 -8.87
CA ALA A 163 2.62 12.07 -7.78
C ALA A 163 3.24 11.77 -6.40
N VAL A 164 3.76 10.55 -6.21
CA VAL A 164 4.47 10.15 -4.99
C VAL A 164 5.74 10.99 -4.82
N ALA A 165 6.52 11.22 -5.88
CA ALA A 165 7.73 12.03 -5.83
C ALA A 165 7.43 13.48 -5.42
N ARG A 166 6.40 14.10 -6.03
CA ARG A 166 5.96 15.46 -5.63
C ARG A 166 5.50 15.50 -4.18
N TRP A 167 4.77 14.49 -3.73
CA TRP A 167 4.31 14.37 -2.36
C TRP A 167 5.49 14.22 -1.38
N LEU A 168 6.45 13.35 -1.66
CA LEU A 168 7.64 13.16 -0.82
C LEU A 168 8.53 14.42 -0.78
N ALA A 169 8.62 15.16 -1.88
CA ALA A 169 9.36 16.42 -1.92
C ALA A 169 8.78 17.50 -0.99
N SER A 170 7.49 17.39 -0.62
CA SER A 170 6.87 18.28 0.37
C SER A 170 7.22 17.94 1.83
N SER A 171 8.06 16.92 2.06
CA SER A 171 8.45 16.40 3.37
C SER A 171 7.25 16.11 4.29
N PRO A 172 6.32 15.25 3.86
CA PRO A 172 5.10 14.99 4.58
C PRO A 172 5.36 14.34 5.94
N ARG A 173 4.56 14.71 6.96
CA ARG A 173 4.48 13.92 8.18
C ARG A 173 3.57 12.73 7.91
N ILE A 174 4.12 11.53 7.90
CA ILE A 174 3.43 10.28 7.57
C ILE A 174 3.64 9.24 8.66
N GLY A 175 2.66 8.40 8.90
CA GLY A 175 2.81 7.21 9.74
C GLY A 175 3.80 6.22 9.13
N LEU A 176 4.59 5.54 9.96
CA LEU A 176 5.62 4.60 9.50
C LEU A 176 5.24 3.14 9.76
N ARG A 177 4.17 2.89 10.50
CA ARG A 177 3.71 1.55 10.85
C ARG A 177 2.46 1.17 10.07
N MET A 178 1.50 0.48 10.69
CA MET A 178 0.24 0.07 10.05
C MET A 178 -0.70 1.25 9.72
N ASP A 179 -0.49 2.40 10.34
CA ASP A 179 -1.19 3.64 10.04
C ASP A 179 -0.80 4.23 8.66
N PHE A 180 0.32 3.81 8.08
CA PHE A 180 0.78 4.26 6.76
C PHE A 180 -0.26 4.03 5.67
N ASP A 181 -0.88 2.84 5.63
CA ASP A 181 -1.79 2.46 4.55
C ASP A 181 -2.98 3.41 4.40
N CYS A 182 -3.51 3.92 5.51
CA CYS A 182 -4.56 4.93 5.51
C CYS A 182 -4.01 6.34 5.25
N ASP A 183 -2.90 6.66 5.90
CA ASP A 183 -2.33 7.99 5.89
C ASP A 183 -1.89 8.43 4.49
N VAL A 184 -1.20 7.54 3.77
CA VAL A 184 -0.75 7.81 2.40
C VAL A 184 -1.92 8.08 1.45
N LEU A 185 -3.04 7.37 1.60
CA LEU A 185 -4.23 7.59 0.79
C LEU A 185 -4.81 8.99 1.01
N VAL A 186 -4.98 9.39 2.27
CA VAL A 186 -5.49 10.72 2.62
C VAL A 186 -4.60 11.81 2.04
N GLN A 187 -3.28 11.68 2.20
CA GLN A 187 -2.33 12.71 1.78
C GLN A 187 -2.19 12.80 0.25
N LEU A 188 -2.21 11.66 -0.46
CA LEU A 188 -2.23 11.64 -1.93
C LEU A 188 -3.55 12.21 -2.47
N TYR A 189 -4.69 11.92 -1.83
CA TYR A 189 -5.95 12.54 -2.18
C TYR A 189 -5.90 14.07 -2.02
N TRP A 190 -5.33 14.57 -0.92
CA TRP A 190 -5.13 16.01 -0.74
C TRP A 190 -4.24 16.62 -1.83
N SER A 191 -3.28 15.86 -2.34
CA SER A 191 -2.40 16.26 -3.43
C SER A 191 -3.07 16.19 -4.81
N GLY A 192 -4.33 15.73 -4.89
CA GLY A 192 -5.12 15.69 -6.13
C GLY A 192 -5.08 14.37 -6.87
N VAL A 193 -4.50 13.32 -6.29
CA VAL A 193 -4.51 11.99 -6.90
C VAL A 193 -5.90 11.38 -6.73
N LYS A 194 -6.52 10.94 -7.84
CA LYS A 194 -7.84 10.28 -7.82
C LYS A 194 -7.66 8.77 -7.64
N PRO A 195 -8.42 8.12 -6.74
CA PRO A 195 -8.40 6.66 -6.63
C PRO A 195 -9.33 6.00 -7.64
N ILE A 196 -8.94 4.79 -8.07
CA ILE A 196 -9.79 3.82 -8.76
C ILE A 196 -9.80 2.57 -7.90
N ASN A 197 -10.99 2.08 -7.54
CA ASN A 197 -11.11 0.95 -6.63
C ASN A 197 -11.45 -0.33 -7.40
N LEU A 198 -10.67 -1.39 -7.19
CA LEU A 198 -10.88 -2.70 -7.79
C LEU A 198 -11.02 -3.79 -6.70
N PRO A 199 -11.84 -4.81 -6.91
CA PRO A 199 -11.98 -5.89 -5.96
C PRO A 199 -10.72 -6.77 -5.94
N VAL A 200 -10.32 -7.21 -4.75
CA VAL A 200 -9.30 -8.24 -4.57
C VAL A 200 -9.77 -9.24 -3.53
N ARG A 201 -9.70 -10.52 -3.85
CA ARG A 201 -10.01 -11.57 -2.87
C ARG A 201 -8.88 -11.65 -1.85
N ILE A 202 -9.25 -11.78 -0.58
CA ILE A 202 -8.31 -11.94 0.52
C ILE A 202 -8.56 -13.30 1.17
N PHE A 203 -7.52 -14.12 1.23
CA PHE A 203 -7.55 -15.41 1.90
C PHE A 203 -6.94 -15.26 3.29
N TYR A 204 -7.68 -15.69 4.32
CA TYR A 204 -7.16 -15.72 5.68
C TYR A 204 -6.81 -17.14 6.06
N PRO A 205 -5.51 -17.53 6.06
CA PRO A 205 -5.12 -18.84 6.58
C PRO A 205 -5.42 -18.90 8.09
N ALA A 206 -5.86 -20.07 8.56
CA ALA A 206 -6.23 -20.25 9.97
C ALA A 206 -5.04 -19.95 10.92
N ASP A 207 -3.81 -20.18 10.45
CA ASP A 207 -2.56 -20.02 11.21
C ASP A 207 -1.77 -18.76 10.77
N GLY A 208 -2.42 -17.80 10.12
CA GLY A 208 -1.75 -16.60 9.60
C GLY A 208 -1.19 -15.69 10.70
N ILE A 209 0.09 -15.30 10.57
CA ILE A 209 0.73 -14.34 11.48
C ILE A 209 0.18 -12.95 11.20
N SER A 210 -0.43 -12.32 12.20
CA SER A 210 -0.84 -10.91 12.13
C SER A 210 0.09 -10.05 12.98
N HIS A 211 0.72 -9.06 12.35
CA HIS A 211 1.53 -8.05 13.05
C HIS A 211 0.71 -6.86 13.57
N PHE A 212 -0.62 -6.93 13.47
CA PHE A 212 -1.49 -5.89 14.01
C PHE A 212 -1.69 -6.08 15.52
N HIS A 213 -1.03 -5.27 16.32
CA HIS A 213 -1.12 -5.27 17.78
C HIS A 213 -2.03 -4.14 18.28
N ALA A 214 -2.48 -4.22 19.55
CA ALA A 214 -3.33 -3.20 20.18
C ALA A 214 -2.73 -1.78 20.11
N ILE A 215 -1.40 -1.66 20.13
CA ILE A 215 -0.67 -0.39 20.01
C ILE A 215 -0.93 0.30 18.65
N GLU A 216 -1.21 -0.47 17.59
CA GLU A 216 -1.48 0.07 16.25
C GLU A 216 -2.74 0.93 16.25
N ASN A 217 -3.74 0.63 17.12
CA ASN A 217 -4.93 1.47 17.27
C ASN A 217 -4.58 2.87 17.78
N LEU A 218 -3.55 3.01 18.61
CA LEU A 218 -3.07 4.31 19.08
C LEU A 218 -2.40 5.10 17.94
N TYR A 219 -1.61 4.44 17.08
CA TYR A 219 -1.01 5.08 15.91
C TYR A 219 -2.09 5.53 14.93
N LEU A 220 -3.07 4.67 14.63
CA LEU A 220 -4.22 5.02 13.79
C LEU A 220 -5.00 6.22 14.36
N SER A 221 -5.30 6.21 15.66
CA SER A 221 -6.01 7.32 16.31
C SER A 221 -5.24 8.64 16.22
N LYS A 222 -3.94 8.62 16.49
CA LYS A 222 -3.08 9.81 16.35
C LYS A 222 -3.01 10.30 14.90
N MET A 223 -2.91 9.37 13.96
CA MET A 223 -2.90 9.67 12.52
C MET A 223 -4.23 10.33 12.10
N HIS A 224 -5.38 9.76 12.47
CA HIS A 224 -6.68 10.33 12.15
C HIS A 224 -6.88 11.72 12.77
N ALA A 225 -6.48 11.92 14.03
CA ALA A 225 -6.53 13.23 14.68
C ALA A 225 -5.66 14.25 13.93
N ARG A 226 -4.41 13.90 13.57
CA ARG A 226 -3.54 14.77 12.78
C ARG A 226 -4.16 15.11 11.42
N ASN A 227 -4.70 14.12 10.73
CA ASN A 227 -5.32 14.29 9.42
C ASN A 227 -6.61 15.11 9.51
N PHE A 228 -7.37 15.01 10.59
CA PHE A 228 -8.54 15.84 10.83
C PHE A 228 -8.17 17.33 10.85
N PHE A 229 -7.16 17.72 11.61
CA PHE A 229 -6.68 19.11 11.59
C PHE A 229 -6.11 19.51 10.22
N GLY A 230 -5.40 18.59 9.55
CA GLY A 230 -4.92 18.79 8.19
C GLY A 230 -6.05 19.00 7.16
N MET A 231 -7.16 18.29 7.33
CA MET A 231 -8.38 18.43 6.53
C MET A 231 -9.02 19.81 6.74
N LEU A 232 -9.16 20.28 7.98
CA LEU A 232 -9.74 21.60 8.26
C LEU A 232 -9.02 22.72 7.51
N ILE A 233 -7.69 22.69 7.46
CA ILE A 233 -6.89 23.67 6.71
C ILE A 233 -7.18 23.58 5.19
N ARG A 234 -7.49 22.40 4.67
CA ARG A 234 -7.72 22.13 3.24
C ARG A 234 -9.20 22.13 2.84
N LEU A 235 -10.10 22.30 3.80
CA LEU A 235 -11.55 22.17 3.61
C LEU A 235 -12.09 22.97 2.41
N PRO A 236 -11.71 24.26 2.22
CA PRO A 236 -12.20 25.02 1.07
C PRO A 236 -11.82 24.40 -0.28
N ARG A 237 -10.60 23.85 -0.38
CA ARG A 237 -10.14 23.17 -1.61
C ARG A 237 -10.81 21.80 -1.82
N LEU A 238 -11.03 21.07 -0.75
CA LEU A 238 -11.68 19.75 -0.81
C LEU A 238 -13.14 19.90 -1.23
N VAL A 239 -13.86 20.86 -0.66
CA VAL A 239 -15.24 21.16 -1.05
C VAL A 239 -15.33 21.65 -2.50
N ALA A 240 -14.43 22.57 -2.92
CA ALA A 240 -14.41 23.06 -4.28
C ALA A 240 -14.22 21.95 -5.34
N ARG A 241 -13.51 20.87 -5.02
CA ARG A 241 -13.35 19.73 -5.94
C ARG A 241 -14.67 19.01 -6.26
N HIS A 242 -15.63 18.99 -5.34
CA HIS A 242 -16.94 18.39 -5.59
C HIS A 242 -17.75 19.18 -6.62
N PHE A 243 -17.60 20.51 -6.64
CA PHE A 243 -18.29 21.38 -7.60
C PHE A 243 -17.66 21.41 -9.00
N HIS A 244 -16.40 20.95 -9.14
CA HIS A 244 -15.68 20.93 -10.41
C HIS A 244 -15.52 19.52 -11.00
N ALA A 245 -16.02 18.48 -10.33
CA ALA A 245 -15.96 17.10 -10.82
C ALA A 245 -17.10 16.78 -11.82
N ASP A 246 -18.12 17.65 -11.91
CA ASP A 246 -19.31 17.48 -12.77
C ASP A 246 -19.22 18.28 -14.08
N ASN A 247 -18.07 18.87 -14.37
CA ASN A 247 -17.76 19.52 -15.67
C ASN A 247 -16.52 18.82 -16.29
#